data_c2295df1e245f87501c3b0af43cd016f
#
_entry.id   c2295df1e245f87501c3b0af43cd016f
#
_cell.length_a   1.000
_cell.length_b   1.000
_cell.length_c   1.000
_cell.angle_alpha   90.00
_cell.angle_beta   90.00
_cell.angle_gamma   90.00
#
_symmetry.space_group_name_H-M   'P 1'
#
loop_
_entity.id
_entity.type
_entity.pdbx_description
1 polymer ?
#
loop_
_entity_poly.entity_id
_entity_poly.type
_entity_poly.pdbx_seq_one_letter_code
_entity_poly.pdbx_strand_id
1 'polypeptide(L)'
;IPGTVDMNPHSMYNGLLPYYMSASDISNYWKNHNNTAQSPIIVPVPNTNTSDGSTVDRKTWENGDNCVSVVELKVNNGDHDWPGTFGNMDIDASQEIWKFVSKHDINGLINCNSTSTSNYNQLEKKNLVKVIDLLGRHNNNLQKNNIQFLLYENGVVEKRIIIN
;
A
#
# COMPACT_ATOMS: atom_id res chain seq x y z
N ILE A 1 -0.91 -16.24 4.39
CA ILE A 1 -1.15 -15.92 2.95
C ILE A 1 -1.90 -17.10 2.38
N PRO A 2 -3.14 -16.91 1.85
CA PRO A 2 -3.86 -18.01 1.23
C PRO A 2 -3.12 -18.43 -0.03
N GLY A 3 -2.67 -19.68 -0.07
CA GLY A 3 -2.17 -20.34 -1.27
C GLY A 3 -3.31 -20.78 -2.18
N THR A 4 -3.00 -21.30 -3.37
CA THR A 4 -4.03 -21.86 -4.27
C THR A 4 -4.66 -23.13 -3.73
N VAL A 5 -4.02 -23.76 -2.74
CA VAL A 5 -4.50 -24.94 -2.03
C VAL A 5 -5.36 -24.57 -0.82
N ASP A 6 -5.33 -23.31 -0.37
CA ASP A 6 -6.21 -22.86 0.69
C ASP A 6 -7.65 -23.00 0.24
N MET A 7 -8.29 -23.99 0.83
CA MET A 7 -9.70 -24.20 0.64
C MET A 7 -10.45 -22.94 1.05
N ASN A 8 -11.49 -22.62 0.31
CA ASN A 8 -12.37 -21.50 0.59
C ASN A 8 -12.61 -21.41 2.12
N PRO A 9 -12.12 -20.38 2.80
CA PRO A 9 -12.25 -20.24 4.25
C PRO A 9 -13.72 -20.25 4.71
N HIS A 10 -14.67 -20.01 3.79
CA HIS A 10 -16.10 -20.15 4.04
C HIS A 10 -16.54 -21.60 4.33
N SER A 11 -15.74 -22.61 3.97
CA SER A 11 -16.09 -24.01 4.15
C SER A 11 -15.66 -24.58 5.51
N MET A 12 -14.77 -23.91 6.24
CA MET A 12 -14.20 -24.46 7.48
C MET A 12 -15.09 -24.26 8.72
N TYR A 13 -16.16 -23.49 8.66
CA TYR A 13 -16.93 -23.12 9.84
C TYR A 13 -18.46 -23.32 9.71
N ASN A 14 -18.92 -24.42 9.15
CA ASN A 14 -20.34 -24.88 9.24
C ASN A 14 -21.40 -23.74 9.26
N GLY A 15 -21.25 -22.73 8.42
CA GLY A 15 -22.23 -21.64 8.29
C GLY A 15 -22.13 -20.53 9.35
N LEU A 16 -21.18 -20.57 10.27
CA LEU A 16 -20.83 -19.42 11.10
C LEU A 16 -19.88 -18.50 10.33
N LEU A 17 -20.05 -17.19 10.50
CA LEU A 17 -19.38 -16.10 9.76
C LEU A 17 -17.92 -16.42 9.41
N PRO A 18 -17.50 -16.18 8.17
CA PRO A 18 -16.11 -16.40 7.75
C PRO A 18 -15.17 -15.51 8.56
N TYR A 19 -14.20 -16.11 9.24
CA TYR A 19 -13.16 -15.36 9.95
C TYR A 19 -12.14 -14.72 8.98
N TYR A 20 -12.07 -15.24 7.75
CA TYR A 20 -11.09 -14.79 6.75
C TYR A 20 -11.79 -14.51 5.42
N MET A 21 -11.32 -13.45 4.75
CA MET A 21 -11.70 -13.18 3.36
C MET A 21 -10.88 -14.07 2.43
N SER A 22 -11.47 -14.49 1.30
CA SER A 22 -10.68 -15.13 0.24
C SER A 22 -9.66 -14.15 -0.36
N ALA A 23 -8.59 -14.65 -0.98
CA ALA A 23 -7.61 -13.79 -1.67
C ALA A 23 -8.28 -12.92 -2.75
N SER A 24 -9.27 -13.47 -3.46
CA SER A 24 -10.04 -12.72 -4.45
C SER A 24 -10.90 -11.62 -3.83
N ASP A 25 -11.50 -11.86 -2.67
CA ASP A 25 -12.30 -10.84 -1.98
C ASP A 25 -11.41 -9.70 -1.45
N ILE A 26 -10.23 -10.05 -0.91
CA ILE A 26 -9.23 -9.07 -0.47
C ILE A 26 -8.78 -8.20 -1.66
N SER A 27 -8.43 -8.82 -2.78
CA SER A 27 -8.01 -8.08 -3.98
C SER A 27 -9.14 -7.22 -4.53
N ASN A 28 -10.41 -7.72 -4.54
CA ASN A 28 -11.58 -6.97 -4.94
C ASN A 28 -11.87 -5.79 -4.01
N TYR A 29 -11.72 -5.97 -2.71
CA TYR A 29 -11.89 -4.89 -1.74
C TYR A 29 -10.90 -3.76 -2.01
N TRP A 30 -9.60 -4.08 -2.08
CA TRP A 30 -8.58 -3.05 -2.25
C TRP A 30 -8.61 -2.37 -3.61
N LYS A 31 -8.89 -3.09 -4.71
CA LYS A 31 -9.02 -2.45 -6.02
C LYS A 31 -10.18 -1.47 -6.08
N ASN A 32 -11.31 -1.80 -5.44
CA ASN A 32 -12.47 -0.91 -5.40
C ASN A 32 -12.22 0.29 -4.46
N HIS A 33 -11.59 0.04 -3.30
CA HIS A 33 -11.25 1.10 -2.34
C HIS A 33 -10.29 2.12 -2.94
N ASN A 34 -9.34 1.68 -3.74
CA ASN A 34 -8.32 2.52 -4.36
C ASN A 34 -8.69 3.00 -5.77
N ASN A 35 -9.89 2.72 -6.26
CA ASN A 35 -10.36 3.05 -7.62
C ASN A 35 -9.40 2.60 -8.74
N THR A 36 -8.73 1.47 -8.57
CA THR A 36 -7.82 0.93 -9.58
C THR A 36 -8.58 0.32 -10.77
N ALA A 37 -7.83 -0.04 -11.82
CA ALA A 37 -8.37 -0.77 -12.96
C ALA A 37 -9.13 -2.02 -12.53
N GLN A 38 -10.23 -2.36 -13.22
CA GLN A 38 -11.05 -3.53 -12.85
C GLN A 38 -10.39 -4.86 -13.22
N SER A 39 -9.58 -4.87 -14.26
CA SER A 39 -8.82 -6.06 -14.71
C SER A 39 -7.34 -5.88 -14.40
N PRO A 40 -6.65 -6.92 -13.89
CA PRO A 40 -5.22 -6.84 -13.62
C PRO A 40 -4.40 -7.06 -14.91
N ILE A 41 -3.21 -6.51 -14.91
CA ILE A 41 -2.12 -6.97 -15.77
C ILE A 41 -1.55 -8.20 -15.09
N ILE A 42 -1.47 -9.32 -15.81
CA ILE A 42 -0.93 -10.59 -15.29
C ILE A 42 0.38 -10.88 -15.97
N VAL A 43 1.44 -11.01 -15.18
CA VAL A 43 2.78 -11.34 -15.67
C VAL A 43 3.30 -12.54 -14.87
N PRO A 44 3.65 -13.67 -15.54
CA PRO A 44 4.29 -14.76 -14.83
C PRO A 44 5.68 -14.34 -14.34
N VAL A 45 6.00 -14.69 -13.12
CA VAL A 45 7.36 -14.55 -12.58
C VAL A 45 8.21 -15.69 -13.14
N PRO A 46 9.47 -15.45 -13.55
CA PRO A 46 10.35 -16.52 -14.01
C PRO A 46 10.45 -17.64 -12.96
N ASN A 47 10.15 -18.87 -13.40
CA ASN A 47 10.33 -20.06 -12.57
C ASN A 47 11.82 -20.44 -12.57
N THR A 48 12.55 -19.97 -11.58
CA THR A 48 13.99 -20.16 -11.42
C THR A 48 14.32 -21.42 -10.63
N ASN A 49 13.41 -21.84 -9.76
CA ASN A 49 13.52 -23.09 -9.01
C ASN A 49 12.45 -24.10 -9.43
N THR A 50 12.73 -24.84 -10.48
CA THR A 50 11.79 -25.84 -11.00
C THR A 50 11.59 -27.07 -10.10
N SER A 51 12.37 -27.20 -9.01
CA SER A 51 12.32 -28.36 -8.11
C SER A 51 11.29 -28.22 -6.99
N ASP A 52 10.79 -27.02 -6.74
CA ASP A 52 9.78 -26.78 -5.69
C ASP A 52 8.34 -27.09 -6.16
N GLY A 53 8.15 -27.31 -7.47
CA GLY A 53 6.87 -27.71 -8.06
C GLY A 53 5.83 -26.57 -8.12
N SER A 54 6.23 -25.35 -7.80
CA SER A 54 5.35 -24.18 -7.77
C SER A 54 5.74 -23.13 -8.81
N THR A 55 4.84 -22.19 -9.08
CA THR A 55 5.06 -21.04 -9.97
C THR A 55 4.39 -19.81 -9.41
N VAL A 56 4.78 -18.63 -9.87
CA VAL A 56 4.20 -17.37 -9.36
C VAL A 56 3.64 -16.53 -10.51
N ASP A 57 2.42 -16.03 -10.35
CA ASP A 57 1.83 -15.01 -11.20
C ASP A 57 1.78 -13.69 -10.42
N ARG A 58 2.33 -12.62 -11.02
CA ARG A 58 2.14 -11.26 -10.54
C ARG A 58 0.91 -10.67 -11.21
N LYS A 59 -0.07 -10.28 -10.42
CA LYS A 59 -1.24 -9.53 -10.86
C LYS A 59 -1.14 -8.11 -10.34
N THR A 60 -1.29 -7.13 -11.22
CA THR A 60 -1.22 -5.70 -10.86
C THR A 60 -2.46 -4.99 -11.36
N TRP A 61 -3.18 -4.33 -10.47
CA TRP A 61 -4.25 -3.39 -10.79
C TRP A 61 -3.70 -1.98 -10.62
N GLU A 62 -3.57 -1.26 -11.72
CA GLU A 62 -2.97 0.07 -11.79
C GLU A 62 -4.01 1.19 -11.85
N ASN A 63 -3.54 2.42 -11.96
CA ASN A 63 -4.35 3.63 -12.18
C ASN A 63 -5.33 3.92 -11.03
N GLY A 64 -4.98 3.61 -9.81
CA GLY A 64 -5.74 4.02 -8.64
C GLY A 64 -5.56 5.50 -8.29
N ASP A 65 -6.36 5.97 -7.34
CA ASP A 65 -6.24 7.33 -6.82
C ASP A 65 -4.81 7.57 -6.30
N ASN A 66 -4.27 8.76 -6.54
CA ASN A 66 -2.89 9.11 -6.19
C ASN A 66 -1.83 8.14 -6.75
N CYS A 67 -2.07 7.58 -7.94
CA CYS A 67 -1.23 6.61 -8.63
C CYS A 67 -0.97 5.31 -7.83
N VAL A 68 -1.79 4.98 -6.87
CA VAL A 68 -1.64 3.72 -6.16
C VAL A 68 -2.01 2.54 -7.04
N SER A 69 -1.50 1.39 -6.68
CA SER A 69 -1.81 0.11 -7.32
C SER A 69 -2.11 -0.96 -6.28
N VAL A 70 -2.72 -2.03 -6.71
CA VAL A 70 -2.87 -3.25 -5.92
C VAL A 70 -2.05 -4.34 -6.59
N VAL A 71 -1.26 -5.07 -5.82
CA VAL A 71 -0.44 -6.18 -6.34
C VAL A 71 -0.78 -7.46 -5.58
N GLU A 72 -1.03 -8.52 -6.33
CA GLU A 72 -1.17 -9.88 -5.83
C GLU A 72 -0.06 -10.74 -6.44
N LEU A 73 0.69 -11.42 -5.60
CA LEU A 73 1.62 -12.47 -6.01
C LEU A 73 0.94 -13.80 -5.69
N LYS A 74 0.41 -14.46 -6.74
CA LYS A 74 -0.26 -15.74 -6.61
C LYS A 74 0.73 -16.86 -6.82
N VAL A 75 1.01 -17.62 -5.76
CA VAL A 75 1.80 -18.85 -5.85
C VAL A 75 0.86 -19.99 -6.24
N ASN A 76 1.07 -20.56 -7.43
CA ASN A 76 0.35 -21.73 -7.90
C ASN A 76 1.04 -22.99 -7.38
N ASN A 77 0.29 -23.96 -6.88
CA ASN A 77 0.77 -25.18 -6.22
C ASN A 77 1.69 -24.92 -5.02
N GLY A 78 1.58 -23.72 -4.40
CA GLY A 78 2.25 -23.44 -3.14
C GLY A 78 1.45 -23.94 -1.96
N ASP A 79 2.11 -24.13 -0.84
CA ASP A 79 1.51 -24.43 0.45
C ASP A 79 1.45 -23.17 1.33
N HIS A 80 1.13 -23.34 2.61
CA HIS A 80 1.07 -22.23 3.58
C HIS A 80 2.49 -21.87 4.06
N ASP A 81 3.27 -21.35 3.12
CA ASP A 81 4.69 -21.07 3.24
C ASP A 81 4.99 -19.57 3.17
N TRP A 82 6.23 -19.20 3.51
CA TRP A 82 6.77 -17.86 3.27
C TRP A 82 7.76 -17.91 2.10
N PRO A 83 7.35 -17.54 0.88
CA PRO A 83 8.20 -17.62 -0.31
C PRO A 83 9.56 -16.93 -0.13
N GLY A 84 10.62 -17.60 -0.58
CA GLY A 84 11.99 -17.14 -0.42
C GLY A 84 12.68 -17.63 0.87
N THR A 85 11.94 -18.21 1.82
CA THR A 85 12.50 -18.87 3.01
C THR A 85 12.31 -20.37 2.93
N PHE A 86 11.12 -20.80 2.57
CA PHE A 86 10.73 -22.19 2.29
C PHE A 86 9.50 -22.17 1.38
N GLY A 87 9.18 -23.33 0.76
CA GLY A 87 8.14 -23.41 -0.27
C GLY A 87 8.62 -22.85 -1.60
N ASN A 88 7.87 -21.91 -2.17
CA ASN A 88 8.25 -21.27 -3.42
C ASN A 88 9.54 -20.45 -3.26
N MET A 89 10.51 -20.67 -4.17
CA MET A 89 11.82 -20.02 -4.16
C MET A 89 12.04 -19.09 -5.36
N ASP A 90 11.02 -18.82 -6.17
CA ASP A 90 11.10 -17.90 -7.31
C ASP A 90 11.05 -16.43 -6.88
N ILE A 91 10.49 -16.17 -5.72
CA ILE A 91 10.41 -14.84 -5.13
C ILE A 91 10.88 -14.85 -3.67
N ASP A 92 11.30 -13.70 -3.17
CA ASP A 92 11.45 -13.42 -1.75
C ASP A 92 10.30 -12.51 -1.33
N ALA A 93 9.33 -13.04 -0.59
CA ALA A 93 8.13 -12.32 -0.21
C ALA A 93 8.43 -11.04 0.59
N SER A 94 9.43 -11.07 1.47
CA SER A 94 9.83 -9.90 2.27
C SER A 94 10.39 -8.80 1.39
N GLN A 95 11.22 -9.15 0.41
CA GLN A 95 11.78 -8.19 -0.53
C GLN A 95 10.70 -7.62 -1.47
N GLU A 96 9.79 -8.45 -1.96
CA GLU A 96 8.70 -8.00 -2.83
C GLU A 96 7.77 -7.02 -2.10
N ILE A 97 7.43 -7.31 -0.83
CA ILE A 97 6.66 -6.38 0.01
C ILE A 97 7.43 -5.06 0.17
N TRP A 98 8.72 -5.11 0.52
CA TRP A 98 9.51 -3.90 0.71
C TRP A 98 9.65 -3.09 -0.58
N LYS A 99 9.92 -3.73 -1.71
CA LYS A 99 9.97 -3.07 -3.04
C LYS A 99 8.66 -2.36 -3.39
N PHE A 100 7.54 -2.88 -2.92
CA PHE A 100 6.24 -2.27 -3.13
C PHE A 100 6.01 -1.10 -2.17
N VAL A 101 6.05 -1.33 -0.86
CA VAL A 101 5.67 -0.33 0.14
C VAL A 101 6.64 0.86 0.19
N SER A 102 7.93 0.64 -0.08
CA SER A 102 8.95 1.71 -0.07
C SER A 102 8.74 2.78 -1.15
N LYS A 103 7.88 2.53 -2.12
CA LYS A 103 7.52 3.49 -3.18
C LYS A 103 6.36 4.42 -2.80
N HIS A 104 5.75 4.19 -1.66
CA HIS A 104 4.54 4.91 -1.26
C HIS A 104 4.76 5.65 0.06
N ASP A 105 4.03 6.75 0.22
CA ASP A 105 3.88 7.48 1.47
C ASP A 105 2.39 7.67 1.78
N ILE A 106 2.06 8.50 2.76
CA ILE A 106 0.67 8.78 3.15
C ILE A 106 -0.15 9.45 2.04
N ASN A 107 0.51 10.01 1.01
CA ASN A 107 -0.14 10.69 -0.11
C ASN A 107 -0.28 9.77 -1.35
N GLY A 108 0.19 8.53 -1.29
CA GLY A 108 0.16 7.57 -2.39
C GLY A 108 1.55 7.25 -2.94
N LEU A 109 1.65 7.03 -4.26
CA LEU A 109 2.93 6.74 -4.90
C LEU A 109 3.84 7.97 -4.86
N ILE A 110 5.04 7.84 -4.31
CA ILE A 110 6.05 8.91 -4.32
C ILE A 110 6.36 9.29 -5.77
N ASN A 111 6.33 10.61 -6.06
CA ASN A 111 6.47 11.17 -7.41
C ASN A 111 5.34 10.78 -8.38
N CYS A 112 4.15 10.53 -7.88
CA CYS A 112 2.96 10.41 -8.71
C CYS A 112 2.74 11.70 -9.51
N ASN A 113 3.17 11.71 -10.76
CA ASN A 113 2.81 12.76 -11.70
C ASN A 113 1.41 12.46 -12.28
N SER A 114 0.37 12.54 -11.44
CA SER A 114 -0.99 12.48 -11.95
C SER A 114 -1.19 13.69 -12.87
N THR A 115 -1.26 13.43 -14.18
CA THR A 115 -1.77 14.39 -15.18
C THR A 115 -3.30 14.49 -15.09
N SER A 116 -3.86 14.31 -13.90
CA SER A 116 -5.20 14.78 -13.65
C SER A 116 -5.12 16.30 -13.65
N THR A 117 -5.62 16.92 -14.70
CA THR A 117 -6.06 18.31 -14.73
C THR A 117 -7.23 18.50 -13.75
N SER A 118 -7.06 18.13 -12.51
CA SER A 118 -7.78 18.75 -11.43
C SER A 118 -7.15 20.11 -11.29
N ASN A 119 -7.92 21.14 -11.61
CA ASN A 119 -7.57 22.54 -11.44
C ASN A 119 -7.03 22.80 -10.04
N TYR A 120 -5.73 22.57 -9.81
CA TYR A 120 -5.01 23.10 -8.68
C TYR A 120 -4.76 24.61 -8.88
N ASN A 121 -5.80 25.32 -9.25
CA ASN A 121 -5.91 26.76 -9.19
C ASN A 121 -6.89 27.15 -8.07
N GLN A 122 -6.78 26.51 -6.92
CA GLN A 122 -7.01 27.17 -5.66
C GLN A 122 -5.76 26.93 -4.82
N LEU A 123 -4.90 27.93 -4.78
CA LEU A 123 -4.19 28.27 -3.56
C LEU A 123 -5.26 28.45 -2.49
N GLU A 124 -5.77 27.35 -1.95
CA GLU A 124 -6.51 27.42 -0.70
C GLU A 124 -5.55 28.10 0.26
N LYS A 125 -5.91 29.33 0.64
CA LYS A 125 -5.17 30.10 1.61
C LYS A 125 -5.19 29.27 2.89
N LYS A 126 -4.14 28.45 3.08
CA LYS A 126 -4.00 27.60 4.26
C LYS A 126 -3.86 28.54 5.46
N ASN A 127 -4.94 28.81 6.15
CA ASN A 127 -4.89 29.61 7.36
C ASN A 127 -4.24 28.77 8.46
N LEU A 128 -3.07 29.22 8.92
CA LEU A 128 -2.35 28.58 10.01
C LEU A 128 -3.12 28.82 11.32
N VAL A 129 -3.56 27.74 11.97
CA VAL A 129 -4.28 27.80 13.23
C VAL A 129 -3.35 27.76 14.41
N LYS A 130 -2.31 26.89 14.34
CA LYS A 130 -1.47 26.61 15.50
C LYS A 130 -0.11 26.10 15.10
N VAL A 131 0.91 26.50 15.86
CA VAL A 131 2.25 25.90 15.81
C VAL A 131 2.52 25.18 17.12
N ILE A 132 2.93 23.92 17.06
CA ILE A 132 3.26 23.12 18.24
C ILE A 132 4.67 22.53 18.11
N ASP A 133 5.33 22.30 19.23
CA ASP A 133 6.60 21.58 19.28
C ASP A 133 6.40 20.05 19.37
N LEU A 134 7.48 19.29 19.45
CA LEU A 134 7.47 17.84 19.60
C LEU A 134 6.72 17.34 20.85
N LEU A 135 6.60 18.20 21.88
CA LEU A 135 5.89 17.88 23.14
C LEU A 135 4.44 18.36 23.14
N GLY A 136 3.94 18.87 21.98
CA GLY A 136 2.59 19.37 21.83
C GLY A 136 2.37 20.77 22.44
N ARG A 137 3.42 21.46 22.90
CA ARG A 137 3.32 22.81 23.48
C ARG A 137 3.12 23.83 22.36
N HIS A 138 2.24 24.80 22.62
CA HIS A 138 1.95 25.87 21.67
C HIS A 138 3.11 26.87 21.61
N ASN A 139 3.52 27.21 20.39
CA ASN A 139 4.50 28.25 20.11
C ASN A 139 3.88 29.37 19.29
N ASN A 140 4.04 30.61 19.73
CA ASN A 140 3.51 31.76 19.00
C ASN A 140 4.35 32.14 17.78
N ASN A 141 5.60 31.66 17.72
CA ASN A 141 6.55 31.95 16.64
C ASN A 141 7.27 30.70 16.17
N LEU A 142 7.65 30.68 14.90
CA LEU A 142 8.50 29.64 14.32
C LEU A 142 9.90 29.75 14.93
N GLN A 143 10.37 28.69 15.59
CA GLN A 143 11.69 28.63 16.19
C GLN A 143 12.69 27.97 15.24
N LYS A 144 13.92 28.52 15.21
CA LYS A 144 15.03 27.95 14.43
C LYS A 144 15.58 26.70 15.11
N ASN A 145 16.07 25.77 14.30
CA ASN A 145 16.72 24.51 14.73
C ASN A 145 15.84 23.58 15.59
N ASN A 146 14.52 23.78 15.58
CA ASN A 146 13.58 22.93 16.27
C ASN A 146 12.55 22.34 15.28
N ILE A 147 12.16 21.10 15.53
CA ILE A 147 11.05 20.47 14.80
C ILE A 147 9.75 21.07 15.34
N GLN A 148 8.93 21.57 14.44
CA GLN A 148 7.62 22.14 14.75
C GLN A 148 6.57 21.57 13.81
N PHE A 149 5.33 21.48 14.29
CA PHE A 149 4.18 21.09 13.51
C PHE A 149 3.25 22.29 13.35
N LEU A 150 2.94 22.60 12.09
CA LEU A 150 2.01 23.65 11.71
C LEU A 150 0.65 23.00 11.44
N LEU A 151 -0.37 23.40 12.18
CA LEU A 151 -1.74 22.91 12.03
C LEU A 151 -2.55 23.97 11.29
N TYR A 152 -3.26 23.55 10.25
CA TYR A 152 -4.07 24.43 9.40
C TYR A 152 -5.56 24.15 9.59
N GLU A 153 -6.42 25.13 9.28
CA GLU A 153 -7.88 25.03 9.47
C GLU A 153 -8.51 23.84 8.73
N ASN A 154 -7.93 23.45 7.60
CA ASN A 154 -8.39 22.32 6.80
C ASN A 154 -7.95 20.93 7.36
N GLY A 155 -7.37 20.88 8.56
CA GLY A 155 -6.90 19.66 9.21
C GLY A 155 -5.51 19.19 8.73
N VAL A 156 -4.89 19.89 7.79
CA VAL A 156 -3.52 19.56 7.35
C VAL A 156 -2.52 19.86 8.45
N VAL A 157 -1.57 18.95 8.67
CA VAL A 157 -0.44 19.12 9.57
C VAL A 157 0.85 19.10 8.77
N GLU A 158 1.64 20.15 8.86
CA GLU A 158 2.94 20.27 8.19
C GLU A 158 4.07 20.21 9.21
N LYS A 159 5.04 19.32 9.02
CA LYS A 159 6.27 19.28 9.81
C LYS A 159 7.28 20.24 9.22
N ARG A 160 7.84 21.14 10.01
CA ARG A 160 8.83 22.10 9.56
C ARG A 160 10.05 22.15 10.47
N ILE A 161 11.23 22.30 9.86
CA ILE A 161 12.49 22.60 10.51
C ILE A 161 13.07 23.82 9.79
N ILE A 162 13.34 24.88 10.52
CA ILE A 162 14.04 26.06 9.98
C ILE A 162 15.50 25.92 10.35
N ILE A 163 16.35 25.72 9.37
CA ILE A 163 17.80 25.63 9.52
C ILE A 163 18.38 26.98 9.08
N ASN A 164 19.43 27.43 9.75
CA ASN A 164 20.16 28.65 9.32
C ASN A 164 21.03 28.38 8.11
#